data_f58cf93757763b992e739da10edfd22a
#
_entry.id   f58cf93757763b992e739da10edfd22a
#
_cell.length_a   1.000
_cell.length_b   1.000
_cell.length_c   1.000
_cell.angle_alpha   90.00
_cell.angle_beta   90.00
_cell.angle_gamma   90.00
#
_symmetry.space_group_name_H-M   'P 1'
#
loop_
_entity.id
_entity.type
_entity.pdbx_description
1 polymer ?
#
loop_
_entity_poly.entity_id
_entity_poly.type
_entity_poly.pdbx_seq_one_letter_code
_entity_poly.pdbx_strand_id
1 'polypeptide(L)'
;IDEDSKRSYNINQVTKFDEILGLNSILAYNFKVRYVPYPVPPLGKVKSGIYTATSFNVENARRFQMAIPFTFPERLANLKRGFSVIYTKVENSDKHLVLINAHLDAYDKGNSGKKAQMKQLLEFIDYEYKKGNYVLVGADFNQSLKTLTQDEINVVPKELWRAENLDKSMLPAGFNLVYDESKNSARLNNKPYVKDSEGTYGFIIDGYIASDNIEVLG
;
A
#
# COMPACT_ATOMS: atom_id res chain seq x y z
N ILE A 1 7.80 1.12 -6.09
CA ILE A 1 8.75 1.17 -7.21
C ILE A 1 10.13 1.59 -6.75
N ASP A 2 11.15 1.39 -7.58
CA ASP A 2 12.55 1.73 -7.28
C ASP A 2 13.01 2.98 -8.04
N GLU A 3 13.71 3.85 -7.30
CA GLU A 3 14.49 4.93 -7.87
C GLU A 3 15.97 4.57 -7.70
N ASP A 4 16.67 4.26 -8.80
CA ASP A 4 18.12 4.03 -8.81
C ASP A 4 18.56 2.94 -7.78
N SER A 5 17.97 1.75 -7.84
CA SER A 5 18.31 0.60 -7.02
C SER A 5 19.08 -0.44 -7.82
N LYS A 6 20.06 -1.12 -7.20
CA LYS A 6 20.82 -2.20 -7.84
C LYS A 6 19.88 -3.33 -8.32
N ARG A 7 18.86 -3.70 -7.52
CA ARG A 7 17.88 -4.75 -7.85
C ARG A 7 17.01 -4.42 -9.06
N SER A 8 16.89 -3.15 -9.42
CA SER A 8 16.22 -2.67 -10.64
C SER A 8 17.23 -2.29 -11.74
N TYR A 9 18.42 -2.88 -11.72
CA TYR A 9 19.52 -2.63 -12.67
C TYR A 9 19.93 -1.15 -12.76
N ASN A 10 19.77 -0.39 -11.67
CA ASN A 10 19.97 1.05 -11.56
C ASN A 10 19.05 1.85 -12.52
N ILE A 11 17.97 1.24 -12.99
CA ILE A 11 16.95 1.95 -13.77
C ILE A 11 16.12 2.80 -12.80
N ASN A 12 16.00 4.09 -13.11
CA ASN A 12 15.07 4.96 -12.41
C ASN A 12 13.64 4.73 -12.93
N GLN A 13 12.88 3.91 -12.21
CA GLN A 13 11.50 3.59 -12.58
C GLN A 13 10.58 4.82 -12.46
N VAL A 14 10.89 5.75 -11.54
CA VAL A 14 10.10 6.99 -11.36
C VAL A 14 10.13 7.78 -12.66
N THR A 15 11.33 8.10 -13.16
CA THR A 15 11.49 8.83 -14.42
C THR A 15 10.81 8.12 -15.59
N LYS A 16 10.90 6.77 -15.64
CA LYS A 16 10.26 6.01 -16.70
C LYS A 16 8.73 6.09 -16.66
N PHE A 17 8.14 6.03 -15.46
CA PHE A 17 6.69 6.22 -15.31
C PHE A 17 6.27 7.66 -15.63
N ASP A 18 7.05 8.66 -15.20
CA ASP A 18 6.78 10.06 -15.53
C ASP A 18 6.79 10.32 -17.03
N GLU A 19 7.79 9.76 -17.74
CA GLU A 19 7.89 9.82 -19.21
C GLU A 19 6.68 9.18 -19.92
N ILE A 20 6.19 8.05 -19.40
CA ILE A 20 5.07 7.30 -20.02
C ILE A 20 3.73 7.96 -19.70
N LEU A 21 3.53 8.39 -18.47
CA LEU A 21 2.23 8.87 -17.98
C LEU A 21 1.99 10.35 -18.30
N GLY A 22 3.03 11.18 -18.26
CA GLY A 22 2.91 12.63 -18.45
C GLY A 22 2.03 13.31 -17.39
N LEU A 23 1.97 12.74 -16.16
CA LEU A 23 1.13 13.20 -15.07
C LEU A 23 1.96 13.84 -13.95
N ASN A 24 1.29 14.60 -13.09
CA ASN A 24 1.90 15.02 -11.81
C ASN A 24 2.17 13.79 -10.94
N SER A 25 3.39 13.66 -10.45
CA SER A 25 3.77 12.49 -9.65
C SER A 25 4.52 12.83 -8.38
N ILE A 26 4.42 11.93 -7.40
CA ILE A 26 5.24 11.97 -6.19
C ILE A 26 5.76 10.57 -5.85
N LEU A 27 6.98 10.51 -5.31
CA LEU A 27 7.56 9.32 -4.71
C LEU A 27 7.70 9.50 -3.20
N ALA A 28 7.03 8.66 -2.42
CA ALA A 28 7.20 8.61 -0.97
C ALA A 28 8.07 7.40 -0.59
N TYR A 29 9.29 7.66 -0.16
CA TYR A 29 10.25 6.60 0.17
C TYR A 29 9.79 5.72 1.34
N ASN A 30 9.82 4.41 1.13
CA ASN A 30 9.67 3.39 2.17
C ASN A 30 11.01 2.80 2.59
N PHE A 31 12.01 2.83 1.69
CA PHE A 31 13.33 2.29 1.94
C PHE A 31 14.40 3.07 1.17
N LYS A 32 15.31 3.69 1.91
CA LYS A 32 16.41 4.45 1.33
C LYS A 32 17.71 4.10 2.09
N VAL A 33 18.49 3.19 1.53
CA VAL A 33 19.73 2.71 2.14
C VAL A 33 20.86 2.64 1.12
N ARG A 34 22.08 2.88 1.60
CA ARG A 34 23.27 2.85 0.75
C ARG A 34 23.70 1.43 0.39
N TYR A 35 23.45 0.48 1.29
CA TYR A 35 23.88 -0.90 1.10
C TYR A 35 23.03 -1.87 1.96
N VAL A 36 22.48 -2.88 1.30
CA VAL A 36 21.80 -4.02 1.93
C VAL A 36 22.65 -5.27 1.67
N PRO A 37 23.22 -5.90 2.71
CA PRO A 37 24.14 -7.02 2.55
C PRO A 37 23.47 -8.35 2.15
N TYR A 38 22.16 -8.42 2.21
CA TYR A 38 21.37 -9.62 1.93
C TYR A 38 20.47 -9.44 0.70
N PRO A 39 20.03 -10.55 0.06
CA PRO A 39 20.57 -11.92 0.15
C PRO A 39 21.98 -12.01 -0.47
N VAL A 40 22.43 -13.22 -0.75
CA VAL A 40 23.68 -13.44 -1.51
C VAL A 40 23.27 -13.79 -2.95
N PRO A 41 23.70 -12.97 -3.97
CA PRO A 41 24.51 -11.75 -3.87
C PRO A 41 23.74 -10.58 -3.23
N PRO A 42 24.47 -9.61 -2.61
CA PRO A 42 23.83 -8.49 -1.90
C PRO A 42 22.94 -7.63 -2.79
N LEU A 43 21.81 -7.17 -2.25
CA LEU A 43 20.95 -6.19 -2.92
C LEU A 43 21.65 -4.87 -3.19
N GLY A 44 22.66 -4.52 -2.36
CA GLY A 44 23.40 -3.28 -2.50
C GLY A 44 22.56 -2.03 -2.20
N LYS A 45 22.72 -0.98 -2.99
CA LYS A 45 21.93 0.24 -2.86
C LYS A 45 20.47 0.00 -3.18
N VAL A 46 19.58 0.48 -2.30
CA VAL A 46 18.13 0.47 -2.53
C VAL A 46 17.55 1.83 -2.22
N LYS A 47 16.81 2.36 -3.18
CA LYS A 47 15.91 3.50 -3.01
C LYS A 47 14.55 3.08 -3.57
N SER A 48 13.57 2.86 -2.71
CA SER A 48 12.24 2.45 -3.13
C SER A 48 11.16 3.13 -2.33
N GLY A 49 9.99 3.26 -2.94
CA GLY A 49 8.84 3.91 -2.34
C GLY A 49 7.53 3.57 -3.01
N ILE A 50 6.49 4.20 -2.52
CA ILE A 50 5.19 4.24 -3.17
C ILE A 50 5.16 5.44 -4.10
N TYR A 51 4.67 5.20 -5.31
CA TYR A 51 4.57 6.20 -6.37
C TYR A 51 3.09 6.50 -6.62
N THR A 52 2.76 7.76 -6.68
CA THR A 52 1.41 8.22 -7.00
C THR A 52 1.49 9.19 -8.16
N ALA A 53 0.71 8.94 -9.19
CA ALA A 53 0.54 9.84 -10.33
C ALA A 53 -0.92 10.28 -10.43
N THR A 54 -1.15 11.52 -10.79
CA THR A 54 -2.49 12.10 -10.89
C THR A 54 -2.54 13.18 -11.97
N SER A 55 -3.69 13.27 -12.66
CA SER A 55 -4.01 14.37 -13.56
C SER A 55 -4.45 15.65 -12.83
N PHE A 56 -4.78 15.55 -11.56
CA PHE A 56 -5.17 16.71 -10.76
C PHE A 56 -3.99 17.63 -10.45
N ASN A 57 -4.30 18.91 -10.27
CA ASN A 57 -3.31 19.87 -9.76
C ASN A 57 -3.02 19.59 -8.29
N VAL A 58 -1.76 19.31 -8.00
CA VAL A 58 -1.29 19.03 -6.63
C VAL A 58 -0.99 20.35 -5.93
N GLU A 59 -1.76 20.71 -4.89
CA GLU A 59 -1.48 21.88 -4.07
C GLU A 59 -0.45 21.59 -2.98
N ASN A 60 -0.52 20.39 -2.39
CA ASN A 60 0.38 19.96 -1.34
C ASN A 60 0.56 18.44 -1.40
N ALA A 61 1.76 17.98 -1.10
CA ALA A 61 2.05 16.56 -0.98
C ALA A 61 2.92 16.29 0.26
N ARG A 62 2.57 15.27 1.02
CA ARG A 62 3.27 14.90 2.26
C ARG A 62 3.44 13.40 2.35
N ARG A 63 4.49 12.99 3.06
CA ARG A 63 4.69 11.62 3.50
C ARG A 63 4.57 11.53 5.01
N PHE A 64 3.76 10.61 5.48
CA PHE A 64 3.61 10.30 6.90
C PHE A 64 4.30 8.97 7.21
N GLN A 65 5.13 8.97 8.25
CA GLN A 65 5.80 7.77 8.71
C GLN A 65 4.83 6.91 9.50
N MET A 66 4.69 5.65 9.11
CA MET A 66 3.95 4.64 9.87
C MET A 66 4.81 4.00 10.97
N ALA A 67 4.16 3.29 11.87
CA ALA A 67 4.83 2.47 12.88
C ALA A 67 5.82 1.49 12.23
N ILE A 68 7.00 1.39 12.83
CA ILE A 68 8.05 0.48 12.37
C ILE A 68 8.12 -0.68 13.35
N PRO A 69 7.70 -1.91 12.94
CA PRO A 69 7.60 -3.06 13.84
C PRO A 69 8.94 -3.70 14.19
N PHE A 70 10.03 -3.17 13.65
CA PHE A 70 11.37 -3.73 13.79
C PHE A 70 12.19 -2.98 14.84
N THR A 71 12.91 -3.72 15.68
CA THR A 71 13.87 -3.17 16.66
C THR A 71 15.29 -3.13 16.07
N PHE A 72 16.22 -2.50 16.79
CA PHE A 72 17.65 -2.56 16.44
C PHE A 72 18.17 -3.99 16.72
N PRO A 73 19.03 -4.59 15.83
CA PRO A 73 19.57 -3.98 14.60
C PRO A 73 18.70 -4.18 13.35
N GLU A 74 17.65 -5.00 13.39
CA GLU A 74 16.81 -5.34 12.24
C GLU A 74 16.22 -4.12 11.54
N ARG A 75 15.85 -3.10 12.31
CA ARG A 75 15.32 -1.82 11.83
C ARG A 75 16.23 -1.12 10.80
N LEU A 76 17.55 -1.38 10.82
CA LEU A 76 18.49 -0.76 9.88
C LEU A 76 18.30 -1.26 8.44
N ALA A 77 17.95 -2.53 8.30
CA ALA A 77 17.84 -3.22 7.01
C ALA A 77 16.39 -3.52 6.59
N ASN A 78 15.40 -3.04 7.33
CA ASN A 78 13.99 -3.24 7.02
C ASN A 78 13.29 -1.97 6.55
N LEU A 79 12.14 -2.17 5.91
CA LEU A 79 11.28 -1.12 5.38
C LEU A 79 10.79 -0.18 6.49
N LYS A 80 10.78 1.10 6.19
CA LYS A 80 10.18 2.14 7.02
C LYS A 80 8.93 2.63 6.31
N ARG A 81 7.87 1.82 6.39
CA ARG A 81 6.59 2.09 5.73
C ARG A 81 6.06 3.47 6.09
N GLY A 82 5.38 4.07 5.15
CA GLY A 82 4.68 5.32 5.30
C GLY A 82 3.57 5.39 4.26
N PHE A 83 2.67 6.34 4.39
CA PHE A 83 1.71 6.66 3.36
C PHE A 83 2.00 8.05 2.77
N SER A 84 1.74 8.20 1.49
CA SER A 84 1.75 9.49 0.82
C SER A 84 0.36 10.11 0.81
N VAL A 85 0.31 11.41 0.92
CA VAL A 85 -0.93 12.19 0.87
C VAL A 85 -0.76 13.29 -0.15
N ILE A 86 -1.71 13.41 -1.06
CA ILE A 86 -1.82 14.51 -2.01
C ILE A 86 -3.11 15.26 -1.69
N TYR A 87 -3.00 16.58 -1.60
CA TYR A 87 -4.14 17.48 -1.51
C TYR A 87 -4.36 18.14 -2.86
N THR A 88 -5.54 17.99 -3.38
CA THR A 88 -5.97 18.64 -4.61
C THR A 88 -7.28 19.39 -4.40
N LYS A 89 -7.43 20.53 -5.04
CA LYS A 89 -8.59 21.38 -4.90
C LYS A 89 -9.81 20.79 -5.59
N VAL A 90 -10.95 20.87 -4.94
CA VAL A 90 -12.25 20.53 -5.54
C VAL A 90 -12.86 21.81 -6.10
N GLU A 91 -13.30 21.78 -7.36
CA GLU A 91 -13.94 22.93 -7.99
C GLU A 91 -15.19 23.38 -7.22
N ASN A 92 -15.35 24.67 -7.09
CA ASN A 92 -16.48 25.30 -6.39
C ASN A 92 -16.63 24.87 -4.92
N SER A 93 -15.54 24.46 -4.27
CA SER A 93 -15.51 24.04 -2.87
C SER A 93 -14.31 24.65 -2.14
N ASP A 94 -14.45 24.86 -0.84
CA ASP A 94 -13.34 25.17 0.07
C ASP A 94 -12.63 23.89 0.59
N LYS A 95 -13.08 22.73 0.14
CA LYS A 95 -12.59 21.41 0.54
C LYS A 95 -11.59 20.85 -0.47
N HIS A 96 -10.83 19.86 0.00
CA HIS A 96 -9.86 19.15 -0.82
C HIS A 96 -10.32 17.72 -1.09
N LEU A 97 -9.91 17.20 -2.24
CA LEU A 97 -9.79 15.77 -2.42
C LEU A 97 -8.41 15.35 -1.89
N VAL A 98 -8.42 14.48 -0.88
CA VAL A 98 -7.23 13.96 -0.21
C VAL A 98 -6.97 12.55 -0.74
N LEU A 99 -5.99 12.44 -1.64
CA LEU A 99 -5.57 11.16 -2.21
C LEU A 99 -4.45 10.57 -1.36
N ILE A 100 -4.63 9.36 -0.91
CA ILE A 100 -3.69 8.66 -0.05
C ILE A 100 -3.25 7.37 -0.75
N ASN A 101 -1.94 7.12 -0.77
CA ASN A 101 -1.38 5.86 -1.22
C ASN A 101 -0.59 5.24 -0.08
N ALA A 102 -0.85 3.97 0.21
CA ALA A 102 -0.23 3.24 1.30
C ALA A 102 0.20 1.83 0.88
N HIS A 103 1.12 1.23 1.62
CA HIS A 103 1.47 -0.17 1.51
C HIS A 103 1.87 -0.67 2.89
N LEU A 104 1.01 -1.47 3.53
CA LEU A 104 1.18 -1.94 4.90
C LEU A 104 2.17 -3.12 4.96
N ASP A 105 2.70 -3.41 6.14
CA ASP A 105 3.63 -4.52 6.32
C ASP A 105 2.96 -5.89 6.10
N ALA A 106 3.72 -6.79 5.44
CA ALA A 106 3.30 -8.16 5.17
C ALA A 106 3.81 -9.15 6.21
N TYR A 107 4.97 -8.89 6.81
CA TYR A 107 5.81 -9.89 7.50
C TYR A 107 6.14 -9.56 8.95
N ASP A 108 5.37 -8.72 9.61
CA ASP A 108 5.59 -8.48 11.03
C ASP A 108 5.10 -9.66 11.88
N LYS A 109 5.97 -10.16 12.76
CA LYS A 109 5.61 -11.25 13.67
C LYS A 109 4.49 -10.81 14.61
N GLY A 110 3.36 -11.50 14.54
CA GLY A 110 2.20 -11.22 15.37
C GLY A 110 1.32 -10.06 14.90
N ASN A 111 1.55 -9.51 13.71
CA ASN A 111 0.73 -8.45 13.07
C ASN A 111 0.54 -7.17 13.88
N SER A 112 1.32 -6.94 14.93
CA SER A 112 1.20 -5.75 15.78
C SER A 112 1.56 -4.46 15.03
N GLY A 113 2.56 -4.51 14.17
CA GLY A 113 2.97 -3.39 13.33
C GLY A 113 1.92 -3.04 12.28
N LYS A 114 1.38 -4.05 11.59
CA LYS A 114 0.32 -3.86 10.60
C LYS A 114 -0.94 -3.24 11.24
N LYS A 115 -1.36 -3.74 12.41
CA LYS A 115 -2.46 -3.16 13.17
C LYS A 115 -2.20 -1.72 13.58
N ALA A 116 -0.98 -1.41 14.05
CA ALA A 116 -0.60 -0.04 14.39
C ALA A 116 -0.56 0.87 13.17
N GLN A 117 -0.07 0.37 12.02
CA GLN A 117 -0.06 1.10 10.77
C GLN A 117 -1.49 1.38 10.27
N MET A 118 -2.36 0.37 10.32
CA MET A 118 -3.78 0.53 9.96
C MET A 118 -4.46 1.56 10.86
N LYS A 119 -4.27 1.47 12.17
CA LYS A 119 -4.81 2.45 13.11
C LYS A 119 -4.39 3.88 12.77
N GLN A 120 -3.09 4.11 12.51
CA GLN A 120 -2.58 5.43 12.13
C GLN A 120 -3.20 5.95 10.83
N LEU A 121 -3.38 5.08 9.83
CA LEU A 121 -4.02 5.43 8.58
C LEU A 121 -5.49 5.81 8.81
N LEU A 122 -6.23 5.00 9.58
CA LEU A 122 -7.64 5.25 9.88
C LEU A 122 -7.87 6.51 10.71
N GLU A 123 -7.03 6.79 11.69
CA GLU A 123 -7.06 8.05 12.45
C GLU A 123 -6.81 9.26 11.55
N PHE A 124 -5.90 9.15 10.59
CA PHE A 124 -5.62 10.22 9.66
C PHE A 124 -6.78 10.49 8.70
N ILE A 125 -7.39 9.45 8.12
CA ILE A 125 -8.52 9.63 7.19
C ILE A 125 -9.75 10.17 7.89
N ASP A 126 -10.04 9.71 9.11
CA ASP A 126 -11.13 10.24 9.95
C ASP A 126 -10.93 11.73 10.27
N TYR A 127 -9.68 12.13 10.59
CA TYR A 127 -9.34 13.52 10.82
C TYR A 127 -9.57 14.39 9.57
N GLU A 128 -9.16 13.94 8.38
CA GLU A 128 -9.38 14.69 7.14
C GLU A 128 -10.86 14.74 6.75
N TYR A 129 -11.59 13.65 6.93
CA TYR A 129 -13.03 13.59 6.68
C TYR A 129 -13.82 14.55 7.60
N LYS A 130 -13.49 14.61 8.88
CA LYS A 130 -14.11 15.55 9.83
C LYS A 130 -13.89 17.02 9.50
N LYS A 131 -12.92 17.37 8.69
CA LYS A 131 -12.75 18.72 8.11
C LYS A 131 -13.68 18.97 6.94
N GLY A 132 -14.43 17.97 6.49
CA GLY A 132 -15.29 18.01 5.31
C GLY A 132 -14.55 17.70 4.00
N ASN A 133 -13.32 17.22 4.05
CA ASN A 133 -12.58 16.81 2.87
C ASN A 133 -13.15 15.51 2.28
N TYR A 134 -12.92 15.33 0.99
CA TYR A 134 -13.15 14.06 0.28
C TYR A 134 -11.91 13.21 0.43
N VAL A 135 -12.04 11.96 0.90
CA VAL A 135 -10.87 11.14 1.21
C VAL A 135 -10.91 9.84 0.44
N LEU A 136 -9.86 9.58 -0.33
CA LEU A 136 -9.68 8.34 -1.08
C LEU A 136 -8.31 7.72 -0.76
N VAL A 137 -8.31 6.51 -0.23
CA VAL A 137 -7.11 5.72 0.02
C VAL A 137 -7.03 4.60 -1.01
N GLY A 138 -5.92 4.50 -1.75
CA GLY A 138 -5.55 3.30 -2.50
C GLY A 138 -4.39 2.60 -1.79
N ALA A 139 -4.51 1.32 -1.51
CA ALA A 139 -3.46 0.63 -0.76
C ALA A 139 -3.33 -0.86 -1.09
N ASP A 140 -2.09 -1.36 -0.98
CA ASP A 140 -1.83 -2.75 -0.65
C ASP A 140 -1.90 -2.89 0.88
N PHE A 141 -3.00 -3.49 1.36
CA PHE A 141 -3.25 -3.66 2.80
C PHE A 141 -2.50 -4.86 3.39
N ASN A 142 -1.99 -5.76 2.55
CA ASN A 142 -1.44 -7.06 2.97
C ASN A 142 -2.39 -7.83 3.91
N GLN A 143 -3.69 -7.61 3.75
CA GLN A 143 -4.80 -8.28 4.42
C GLN A 143 -5.89 -8.54 3.40
N SER A 144 -6.59 -9.66 3.53
CA SER A 144 -7.69 -9.97 2.61
C SER A 144 -8.85 -8.99 2.80
N LEU A 145 -9.22 -8.30 1.74
CA LEU A 145 -10.38 -7.41 1.70
C LEU A 145 -11.68 -8.21 1.60
N LYS A 146 -11.62 -9.38 0.92
CA LYS A 146 -12.67 -10.39 1.00
C LYS A 146 -12.57 -11.12 2.33
N THR A 147 -13.70 -11.35 3.00
CA THR A 147 -13.73 -12.18 4.21
C THR A 147 -13.54 -13.66 3.83
N LEU A 148 -12.37 -14.20 4.13
CA LEU A 148 -12.04 -15.60 3.91
C LEU A 148 -12.52 -16.46 5.08
N THR A 149 -13.07 -17.63 4.77
CA THR A 149 -13.34 -18.67 5.77
C THR A 149 -12.05 -19.32 6.25
N GLN A 150 -12.10 -20.03 7.37
CA GLN A 150 -10.93 -20.75 7.88
C GLN A 150 -10.45 -21.83 6.90
N ASP A 151 -11.35 -22.46 6.16
CA ASP A 151 -11.01 -23.47 5.15
C ASP A 151 -10.29 -22.82 3.96
N GLU A 152 -10.76 -21.67 3.46
CA GLU A 152 -10.07 -20.92 2.40
C GLU A 152 -8.65 -20.52 2.83
N ILE A 153 -8.46 -20.12 4.08
CA ILE A 153 -7.14 -19.80 4.63
C ILE A 153 -6.26 -21.05 4.74
N ASN A 154 -6.83 -22.18 5.15
CA ASN A 154 -6.09 -23.41 5.39
C ASN A 154 -5.67 -24.14 4.10
N VAL A 155 -6.24 -23.81 2.95
CA VAL A 155 -5.79 -24.31 1.64
C VAL A 155 -4.32 -23.92 1.37
N VAL A 156 -3.90 -22.77 1.87
CA VAL A 156 -2.51 -22.30 1.73
C VAL A 156 -1.61 -23.04 2.75
N PRO A 157 -0.51 -23.66 2.34
CA PRO A 157 0.43 -24.32 3.24
C PRO A 157 0.95 -23.39 4.35
N LYS A 158 1.17 -23.96 5.57
CA LYS A 158 1.53 -23.17 6.75
C LYS A 158 2.86 -22.43 6.64
N GLU A 159 3.76 -22.95 5.86
CA GLU A 159 5.08 -22.39 5.57
C GLU A 159 5.06 -21.21 4.59
N LEU A 160 3.93 -21.04 3.90
CA LEU A 160 3.75 -19.92 2.98
C LEU A 160 3.03 -18.74 3.66
N TRP A 161 3.25 -17.57 3.12
CA TRP A 161 2.54 -16.38 3.56
C TRP A 161 1.03 -16.51 3.31
N ARG A 162 0.22 -16.06 4.25
CA ARG A 162 -1.23 -16.08 4.19
C ARG A 162 -1.77 -14.69 4.49
N ALA A 163 -2.74 -14.25 3.69
CA ALA A 163 -3.48 -13.05 4.02
C ALA A 163 -4.45 -13.34 5.17
N GLU A 164 -4.37 -12.56 6.24
CA GLU A 164 -5.41 -12.51 7.26
C GLU A 164 -6.53 -11.59 6.80
N ASN A 165 -7.75 -11.82 7.30
CA ASN A 165 -8.86 -10.94 7.01
C ASN A 165 -8.61 -9.53 7.55
N LEU A 166 -8.92 -8.52 6.74
CA LEU A 166 -9.00 -7.15 7.22
C LEU A 166 -10.20 -7.02 8.18
N ASP A 167 -9.95 -6.47 9.35
CA ASP A 167 -11.01 -6.17 10.30
C ASP A 167 -11.80 -4.94 9.86
N LYS A 168 -12.90 -5.18 9.16
CA LYS A 168 -13.76 -4.12 8.62
C LYS A 168 -14.43 -3.28 9.71
N SER A 169 -14.53 -3.80 10.94
CA SER A 169 -15.12 -3.05 12.08
C SER A 169 -14.25 -1.89 12.55
N MET A 170 -12.98 -1.86 12.14
CA MET A 170 -12.06 -0.75 12.42
C MET A 170 -12.32 0.48 11.56
N LEU A 171 -13.04 0.35 10.44
CA LEU A 171 -13.31 1.49 9.55
C LEU A 171 -14.12 2.55 10.30
N PRO A 172 -13.71 3.84 10.25
CA PRO A 172 -14.50 4.91 10.82
C PRO A 172 -15.86 5.03 10.14
N ALA A 173 -16.85 5.57 10.85
CA ALA A 173 -18.13 5.91 10.25
C ALA A 173 -17.95 6.87 9.07
N GLY A 174 -18.71 6.68 8.00
CA GLY A 174 -18.58 7.47 6.78
C GLY A 174 -17.52 6.97 5.80
N PHE A 175 -16.99 5.75 5.98
CA PHE A 175 -16.05 5.15 5.05
C PHE A 175 -16.50 3.79 4.55
N ASN A 176 -16.26 3.54 3.27
CA ASN A 176 -16.55 2.28 2.60
C ASN A 176 -15.27 1.66 2.04
N LEU A 177 -15.20 0.32 2.12
CA LEU A 177 -14.15 -0.45 1.46
C LEU A 177 -14.60 -0.80 0.04
N VAL A 178 -13.76 -0.50 -0.94
CA VAL A 178 -14.04 -0.68 -2.37
C VAL A 178 -12.97 -1.56 -3.00
N TYR A 179 -13.37 -2.68 -3.59
CA TYR A 179 -12.49 -3.63 -4.27
C TYR A 179 -13.28 -4.51 -5.24
N ASP A 180 -12.61 -5.07 -6.23
CA ASP A 180 -13.18 -6.05 -7.18
C ASP A 180 -13.09 -7.46 -6.57
N GLU A 181 -14.23 -8.09 -6.31
CA GLU A 181 -14.29 -9.46 -5.79
C GLU A 181 -14.01 -10.54 -6.85
N SER A 182 -14.06 -10.18 -8.12
CA SER A 182 -13.95 -11.15 -9.23
C SER A 182 -12.52 -11.58 -9.52
N LYS A 183 -11.52 -10.83 -9.07
CA LYS A 183 -10.11 -11.06 -9.41
C LYS A 183 -9.19 -10.89 -8.21
N ASN A 184 -8.27 -11.84 -8.06
CA ASN A 184 -7.17 -11.68 -7.12
C ASN A 184 -6.26 -10.52 -7.55
N SER A 185 -5.91 -9.64 -6.63
CA SER A 185 -4.99 -8.53 -6.86
C SER A 185 -3.53 -8.95 -6.65
N ALA A 186 -3.30 -10.00 -5.87
CA ALA A 186 -1.98 -10.55 -5.60
C ALA A 186 -1.99 -12.07 -5.62
N ARG A 187 -0.82 -12.66 -5.86
CA ARG A 187 -0.59 -14.11 -5.75
C ARG A 187 0.74 -14.42 -5.08
N LEU A 188 0.86 -15.60 -4.53
CA LEU A 188 2.15 -16.08 -4.04
C LEU A 188 3.11 -16.38 -5.20
N ASN A 189 4.38 -16.07 -4.97
CA ASN A 189 5.48 -16.33 -5.91
C ASN A 189 6.19 -17.68 -5.63
N ASN A 190 5.48 -18.63 -5.02
CA ASN A 190 6.01 -19.96 -4.69
C ASN A 190 6.21 -20.87 -5.92
N LYS A 191 5.54 -20.55 -7.02
CA LYS A 191 5.66 -21.23 -8.32
C LYS A 191 5.65 -20.22 -9.46
N PRO A 192 6.21 -20.54 -10.64
CA PRO A 192 5.97 -19.80 -11.86
C PRO A 192 4.46 -19.70 -12.14
N TYR A 193 4.02 -18.56 -12.68
CA TYR A 193 2.62 -18.41 -13.02
C TYR A 193 2.25 -19.30 -14.21
N VAL A 194 1.28 -20.17 -14.00
CA VAL A 194 0.58 -20.89 -15.06
C VAL A 194 -0.90 -20.63 -14.84
N LYS A 195 -1.57 -20.12 -15.85
CA LYS A 195 -3.01 -19.83 -15.77
C LYS A 195 -3.78 -21.11 -15.38
N ASP A 196 -4.69 -20.96 -14.44
CA ASP A 196 -5.58 -22.03 -13.94
C ASP A 196 -4.84 -23.28 -13.38
N SER A 197 -3.58 -23.11 -12.95
CA SER A 197 -2.81 -24.19 -12.34
C SER A 197 -3.13 -24.37 -10.85
N GLU A 198 -3.23 -25.63 -10.41
CA GLU A 198 -3.32 -25.96 -9.00
C GLU A 198 -2.12 -25.45 -8.19
N GLY A 199 -2.39 -25.02 -6.95
CA GLY A 199 -1.37 -24.54 -6.02
C GLY A 199 -0.85 -23.13 -6.33
N THR A 200 -1.54 -22.37 -7.16
CA THR A 200 -1.37 -20.92 -7.29
C THR A 200 -2.37 -20.23 -6.36
N TYR A 201 -1.88 -19.73 -5.24
CA TYR A 201 -2.72 -19.09 -4.22
C TYR A 201 -2.79 -17.59 -4.49
N GLY A 202 -4.01 -17.07 -4.64
CA GLY A 202 -4.25 -15.65 -4.89
C GLY A 202 -5.09 -15.03 -3.77
N PHE A 203 -4.94 -13.72 -3.61
CA PHE A 203 -5.62 -12.93 -2.58
C PHE A 203 -6.07 -11.59 -3.16
N ILE A 204 -7.12 -11.03 -2.57
CA ILE A 204 -7.54 -9.65 -2.81
C ILE A 204 -7.04 -8.82 -1.64
N ILE A 205 -5.87 -8.19 -1.80
CA ILE A 205 -5.20 -7.41 -0.76
C ILE A 205 -5.03 -5.94 -1.13
N ASP A 206 -5.29 -5.61 -2.39
CA ASP A 206 -5.28 -4.26 -2.92
C ASP A 206 -6.71 -3.76 -3.13
N GLY A 207 -6.95 -2.51 -2.80
CA GLY A 207 -8.25 -1.87 -2.95
C GLY A 207 -8.26 -0.45 -2.43
N TYR A 208 -9.46 0.08 -2.20
CA TYR A 208 -9.65 1.45 -1.80
C TYR A 208 -10.48 1.55 -0.52
N ILE A 209 -10.22 2.62 0.25
CA ILE A 209 -11.14 3.11 1.28
C ILE A 209 -11.58 4.49 0.81
N ALA A 210 -12.89 4.68 0.61
CA ALA A 210 -13.48 5.92 0.16
C ALA A 210 -14.40 6.51 1.23
N SER A 211 -14.35 7.82 1.45
CA SER A 211 -15.36 8.51 2.27
C SER A 211 -16.70 8.54 1.55
N ASP A 212 -17.80 8.54 2.30
CA ASP A 212 -19.17 8.44 1.79
C ASP A 212 -19.63 9.66 0.97
N ASN A 213 -18.89 10.75 1.03
CA ASN A 213 -19.08 11.90 0.15
C ASN A 213 -18.40 11.74 -1.23
N ILE A 214 -17.82 10.57 -1.52
CA ILE A 214 -17.32 10.15 -2.83
C ILE A 214 -18.24 9.08 -3.40
N GLU A 215 -18.82 9.34 -4.57
CA GLU A 215 -19.61 8.34 -5.30
C GLU A 215 -18.69 7.42 -6.11
N VAL A 216 -18.88 6.11 -5.93
CA VAL A 216 -18.15 5.07 -6.69
C VAL A 216 -19.04 4.61 -7.84
N LEU A 217 -18.59 4.82 -9.06
CA LEU A 217 -19.39 4.56 -10.26
C LEU A 217 -19.18 3.16 -10.89
N GLY A 218 -18.30 2.31 -10.32
CA GLY A 218 -18.04 0.95 -10.80
C GLY A 218 -16.58 0.60 -10.84
#